data_a5a4af9d1bf18b7cfa3be0653e7ac4fc
#
_entry.id   a5a4af9d1bf18b7cfa3be0653e7ac4fc
#
_cell.length_a   1.000
_cell.length_b   1.000
_cell.length_c   1.000
_cell.angle_alpha   90.00
_cell.angle_beta   90.00
_cell.angle_gamma   90.00
#
_symmetry.space_group_name_H-M   'P 1'
#
loop_
_entity.id
_entity.type
_entity.pdbx_description
1 polymer ?
#
loop_
_entity_poly.entity_id
_entity_poly.type
_entity_poly.pdbx_seq_one_letter_code
_entity_poly.pdbx_strand_id
1 'polypeptide(L)'
;MSHYSVCVTVPHHYDGTQVDAEVIESCLDKILAPFDEQTDEESYCEFEDRTAEAKSDYETETTQAIRYPDGSVCMIHDAKFRKDFYLIDNTIYARDPDGGNSGRIQNEESKALEFLPACPLKLLFPTFEQYCKEYSGLVQDDAGAWGYYTNPNAKWDWWQIGGRFPGHLLVKADLQDCIQTGEACECVAPDGYKFVDAARKKDICWDVMKEIGTKAVEQSYEQCVAAFASGDVKDFGFFATLTEDGIRGWGEMIYIKGETLDDYKARKGVTDSNQYLVGDYAYIDRNGDWSGSGDMGWFGISSNDKPERTWKDELQAFMDEVEDDDFIAIVDCHI
;
A
#
# COMPACT_ATOMS: atom_id res chain seq x y z
N MET A 1 -0.84 -5.73 4.21
CA MET A 1 -0.04 -5.12 3.14
C MET A 1 -0.98 -4.69 2.05
N SER A 2 -0.97 -3.43 1.71
CA SER A 2 -1.94 -2.82 0.79
C SER A 2 -1.27 -2.54 -0.55
N HIS A 3 -2.00 -2.78 -1.63
CA HIS A 3 -1.59 -2.40 -2.98
C HIS A 3 -2.63 -1.45 -3.56
N TYR A 4 -2.17 -0.45 -4.29
CA TYR A 4 -3.05 0.50 -4.96
C TYR A 4 -2.38 1.04 -6.22
N SER A 5 -3.22 1.44 -7.20
CA SER A 5 -2.75 1.96 -8.48
C SER A 5 -2.52 3.46 -8.43
N VAL A 6 -1.43 3.88 -9.05
CA VAL A 6 -1.05 5.29 -9.22
C VAL A 6 -0.83 5.58 -10.69
N CYS A 7 -1.50 6.60 -11.20
CA CYS A 7 -1.30 7.12 -12.55
C CYS A 7 -0.19 8.17 -12.53
N VAL A 8 0.96 7.89 -13.15
CA VAL A 8 2.13 8.78 -13.12
C VAL A 8 2.36 9.41 -14.49
N THR A 9 2.48 10.73 -14.52
CA THR A 9 2.92 11.46 -15.72
C THR A 9 4.43 11.48 -15.80
N VAL A 10 5.00 10.94 -16.89
CA VAL A 10 6.42 11.06 -17.21
C VAL A 10 6.58 12.05 -18.36
N PRO A 11 7.07 13.28 -18.08
CA PRO A 11 7.23 14.31 -19.08
C PRO A 11 8.15 13.88 -20.23
N HIS A 12 7.79 14.21 -21.48
CA HIS A 12 8.48 13.76 -22.69
C HIS A 12 9.97 14.13 -22.77
N HIS A 13 10.40 15.15 -22.05
CA HIS A 13 11.82 15.55 -22.03
C HIS A 13 12.72 14.59 -21.24
N TYR A 14 12.15 13.64 -20.49
CA TYR A 14 12.90 12.59 -19.79
C TYR A 14 13.13 11.35 -20.67
N ASP A 15 12.33 11.16 -21.71
CA ASP A 15 12.28 9.89 -22.44
C ASP A 15 13.38 9.70 -23.50
N GLY A 16 14.13 10.74 -23.83
CA GLY A 16 15.14 10.64 -24.89
C GLY A 16 14.53 10.35 -26.28
N THR A 17 15.31 9.69 -27.13
CA THR A 17 14.90 9.40 -28.52
C THR A 17 14.33 8.02 -28.74
N GLN A 18 14.48 7.11 -27.80
CA GLN A 18 13.92 5.75 -27.84
C GLN A 18 13.40 5.39 -26.45
N VAL A 19 12.11 5.06 -26.41
CA VAL A 19 11.45 4.66 -25.18
C VAL A 19 11.64 3.15 -25.02
N ASP A 20 12.32 2.77 -23.95
CA ASP A 20 12.34 1.41 -23.43
C ASP A 20 11.94 1.38 -21.95
N ALA A 21 11.71 0.18 -21.43
CA ALA A 21 11.27 0.02 -20.04
C ALA A 21 12.27 0.60 -19.04
N GLU A 22 13.57 0.43 -19.27
CA GLU A 22 14.63 0.91 -18.36
C GLU A 22 14.65 2.44 -18.25
N VAL A 23 14.40 3.14 -19.37
CA VAL A 23 14.33 4.61 -19.38
C VAL A 23 13.12 5.08 -18.58
N ILE A 24 11.94 4.50 -18.79
CA ILE A 24 10.73 4.88 -18.07
C ILE A 24 10.85 4.53 -16.58
N GLU A 25 11.38 3.36 -16.22
CA GLU A 25 11.65 2.99 -14.83
C GLU A 25 12.59 4.00 -14.16
N SER A 26 13.68 4.38 -14.82
CA SER A 26 14.60 5.39 -14.30
C SER A 26 13.98 6.79 -14.12
N CYS A 27 12.97 7.13 -14.93
CA CYS A 27 12.20 8.36 -14.74
C CYS A 27 11.25 8.24 -13.57
N LEU A 28 10.54 7.12 -13.47
CA LEU A 28 9.62 6.82 -12.39
C LEU A 28 10.33 6.77 -11.04
N ASP A 29 11.53 6.16 -10.95
CA ASP A 29 12.35 6.18 -9.74
C ASP A 29 12.55 7.60 -9.18
N LYS A 30 12.81 8.56 -10.06
CA LYS A 30 13.00 9.96 -9.66
C LYS A 30 11.71 10.66 -9.28
N ILE A 31 10.62 10.37 -10.00
CA ILE A 31 9.31 11.00 -9.75
C ILE A 31 8.70 10.45 -8.45
N LEU A 32 8.91 9.16 -8.16
CA LEU A 32 8.39 8.49 -6.99
C LEU A 32 9.26 8.67 -5.73
N ALA A 33 10.57 8.93 -5.87
CA ALA A 33 11.51 9.04 -4.75
C ALA A 33 11.06 9.97 -3.59
N PRO A 34 10.40 11.13 -3.84
CA PRO A 34 9.92 11.98 -2.75
C PRO A 34 8.87 11.33 -1.84
N PHE A 35 8.28 10.21 -2.25
CA PHE A 35 7.19 9.50 -1.56
C PHE A 35 7.60 8.14 -1.00
N ASP A 36 8.89 7.79 -1.06
CA ASP A 36 9.44 6.55 -0.52
C ASP A 36 9.47 6.61 1.01
N GLU A 37 8.86 5.60 1.66
CA GLU A 37 8.88 5.47 3.14
C GLU A 37 10.27 5.14 3.67
N GLN A 38 11.07 4.42 2.89
CA GLN A 38 12.38 3.89 3.29
C GLN A 38 13.54 4.76 2.81
N THR A 39 13.27 5.94 2.28
CA THR A 39 14.32 6.83 1.79
C THR A 39 15.25 7.28 2.92
N ASP A 40 16.55 7.31 2.64
CA ASP A 40 17.59 7.89 3.48
C ASP A 40 18.09 9.26 2.94
N GLU A 41 17.43 9.80 1.91
CA GLU A 41 17.74 11.10 1.33
C GLU A 41 17.33 12.20 2.31
N GLU A 42 18.34 12.91 2.86
CA GLU A 42 18.14 13.94 3.90
C GLU A 42 17.13 15.03 3.49
N SER A 43 17.04 15.34 2.18
CA SER A 43 16.13 16.37 1.66
C SER A 43 14.65 15.99 1.76
N TYR A 44 14.32 14.71 1.90
CA TYR A 44 12.96 14.19 2.03
C TYR A 44 12.60 13.81 3.47
N CYS A 45 13.60 13.78 4.37
CA CYS A 45 13.39 13.31 5.75
C CYS A 45 13.30 14.48 6.73
N GLU A 46 12.41 14.34 7.70
CA GLU A 46 12.30 15.21 8.86
C GLU A 46 12.55 14.38 10.13
N PHE A 47 13.18 15.04 11.13
CA PHE A 47 13.41 14.39 12.42
C PHE A 47 12.14 14.43 13.26
N GLU A 48 11.64 13.26 13.65
CA GLU A 48 10.52 13.11 14.57
C GLU A 48 11.05 12.90 16.00
N ASP A 49 10.87 13.89 16.87
CA ASP A 49 11.30 13.83 18.27
C ASP A 49 10.36 12.92 19.09
N ARG A 50 10.91 11.80 19.54
CA ARG A 50 10.23 10.78 20.39
C ARG A 50 10.78 10.76 21.83
N THR A 51 11.57 11.75 22.21
CA THR A 51 12.24 11.78 23.51
C THR A 51 11.28 11.64 24.69
N ALA A 52 10.14 12.33 24.66
CA ALA A 52 9.19 12.30 25.77
C ALA A 52 8.51 10.93 25.92
N GLU A 53 8.12 10.33 24.80
CA GLU A 53 7.52 8.99 24.74
C GLU A 53 8.54 7.94 25.19
N ALA A 54 9.73 7.94 24.59
CA ALA A 54 10.81 7.02 24.94
C ALA A 54 11.18 7.08 26.45
N LYS A 55 11.17 8.27 27.06
CA LYS A 55 11.36 8.42 28.51
C LYS A 55 10.22 7.79 29.31
N SER A 56 8.98 8.00 28.89
CA SER A 56 7.81 7.39 29.53
C SER A 56 7.90 5.88 29.49
N ASP A 57 8.19 5.31 28.33
CA ASP A 57 8.28 3.86 28.12
C ASP A 57 9.43 3.25 28.93
N TYR A 58 10.60 3.87 28.90
CA TYR A 58 11.74 3.44 29.70
C TYR A 58 11.43 3.43 31.21
N GLU A 59 10.60 4.35 31.70
CA GLU A 59 10.22 4.47 33.11
C GLU A 59 9.13 3.47 33.51
N THR A 60 8.19 3.19 32.63
CA THR A 60 6.94 2.50 32.97
C THR A 60 6.75 1.14 32.31
N GLU A 61 7.37 0.93 31.15
CA GLU A 61 7.17 -0.27 30.37
C GLU A 61 7.94 -1.47 30.94
N THR A 62 7.39 -2.65 30.68
CA THR A 62 7.98 -3.94 31.05
C THR A 62 7.98 -4.88 29.87
N THR A 63 8.93 -5.81 29.84
CA THR A 63 8.99 -6.88 28.83
C THR A 63 9.23 -8.23 29.47
N GLN A 64 9.06 -9.29 28.71
CA GLN A 64 9.38 -10.64 29.15
C GLN A 64 10.89 -10.87 29.13
N ALA A 65 11.44 -11.33 30.23
CA ALA A 65 12.86 -11.53 30.38
C ALA A 65 13.20 -12.81 31.15
N ILE A 66 14.46 -13.20 31.08
CA ILE A 66 15.04 -14.33 31.79
C ILE A 66 16.15 -13.80 32.68
N ARG A 67 16.12 -14.19 33.98
CA ARG A 67 17.21 -13.95 34.90
C ARG A 67 18.07 -15.21 35.05
N TYR A 68 19.37 -15.05 34.89
CA TYR A 68 20.37 -16.10 35.11
C TYR A 68 20.82 -16.16 36.56
N PRO A 69 21.43 -17.28 36.99
CA PRO A 69 21.92 -17.43 38.38
C PRO A 69 22.99 -16.43 38.79
N ASP A 70 23.71 -15.87 37.81
CA ASP A 70 24.71 -14.80 38.03
C ASP A 70 24.08 -13.41 38.25
N GLY A 71 22.75 -13.33 38.17
CA GLY A 71 21.97 -12.10 38.27
C GLY A 71 21.80 -11.32 36.96
N SER A 72 22.46 -11.74 35.88
CA SER A 72 22.26 -11.11 34.57
C SER A 72 20.85 -11.38 34.04
N VAL A 73 20.32 -10.41 33.27
CA VAL A 73 18.98 -10.48 32.68
C VAL A 73 19.10 -10.32 31.16
N CYS A 74 18.30 -11.05 30.42
CA CYS A 74 18.15 -10.85 28.97
C CYS A 74 16.69 -11.03 28.56
N MET A 75 16.32 -10.50 27.39
CA MET A 75 14.98 -10.71 26.84
C MET A 75 14.79 -12.15 26.34
N ILE A 76 13.55 -12.63 26.31
CA ILE A 76 13.21 -13.97 25.81
C ILE A 76 13.56 -14.16 24.32
N HIS A 77 13.74 -13.05 23.59
CA HIS A 77 14.10 -13.07 22.16
C HIS A 77 15.61 -12.97 21.92
N ASP A 78 16.41 -12.71 22.95
CA ASP A 78 17.87 -12.62 22.81
C ASP A 78 18.50 -13.93 22.37
N ALA A 79 19.50 -13.82 21.51
CA ALA A 79 20.25 -14.97 21.03
C ALA A 79 20.89 -15.76 22.18
N LYS A 80 21.32 -15.07 23.26
CA LYS A 80 21.86 -15.68 24.49
C LYS A 80 20.91 -16.71 25.10
N PHE A 81 19.61 -16.40 25.16
CA PHE A 81 18.60 -17.32 25.67
C PHE A 81 18.17 -18.33 24.61
N ARG A 82 17.82 -17.85 23.40
CA ARG A 82 17.24 -18.69 22.34
C ARG A 82 18.18 -19.77 21.80
N LYS A 83 19.46 -19.63 22.01
CA LYS A 83 20.45 -20.62 21.60
C LYS A 83 20.27 -21.96 22.33
N ASP A 84 20.08 -21.90 23.64
CA ASP A 84 20.12 -23.10 24.49
C ASP A 84 18.77 -23.41 25.16
N PHE A 85 17.83 -22.43 25.15
CA PHE A 85 16.56 -22.54 25.85
C PHE A 85 15.38 -22.02 25.01
N TYR A 86 14.18 -22.33 25.46
CA TYR A 86 12.92 -21.79 24.96
C TYR A 86 11.87 -21.77 26.06
N LEU A 87 10.82 -20.94 25.87
CA LEU A 87 9.75 -20.72 26.83
C LEU A 87 8.43 -21.26 26.27
N ILE A 88 7.71 -22.08 27.06
CA ILE A 88 6.32 -22.49 26.80
C ILE A 88 5.55 -22.43 28.11
N ASP A 89 4.38 -21.84 28.10
CA ASP A 89 3.49 -21.73 29.27
C ASP A 89 4.22 -21.23 30.52
N ASN A 90 5.06 -20.20 30.37
CA ASN A 90 5.90 -19.61 31.43
C ASN A 90 6.94 -20.59 32.04
N THR A 91 7.19 -21.71 31.37
CA THR A 91 8.18 -22.70 31.78
C THR A 91 9.35 -22.73 30.81
N ILE A 92 10.56 -22.68 31.36
CA ILE A 92 11.81 -22.71 30.58
C ILE A 92 12.23 -24.15 30.33
N TYR A 93 12.51 -24.47 29.10
CA TYR A 93 13.00 -25.77 28.65
C TYR A 93 14.33 -25.61 27.93
N ALA A 94 15.22 -26.63 28.09
CA ALA A 94 16.44 -26.72 27.31
C ALA A 94 16.12 -27.14 25.88
N ARG A 95 16.86 -26.62 24.91
CA ARG A 95 16.78 -27.09 23.54
C ARG A 95 17.46 -28.44 23.43
N ASP A 96 16.96 -29.24 22.50
CA ASP A 96 17.65 -30.44 22.06
C ASP A 96 19.02 -30.04 21.46
N PRO A 97 20.11 -30.79 21.72
CA PRO A 97 21.41 -30.58 21.06
C PRO A 97 21.32 -30.44 19.54
N ASP A 98 20.33 -31.07 18.91
CA ASP A 98 20.07 -31.00 17.47
C ASP A 98 19.23 -29.76 17.07
N GLY A 99 18.94 -28.82 18.00
CA GLY A 99 18.27 -27.54 17.76
C GLY A 99 16.74 -27.57 17.79
N GLY A 100 16.13 -28.69 18.17
CA GLY A 100 14.67 -28.86 18.24
C GLY A 100 14.00 -28.30 19.51
N ASN A 101 12.68 -28.11 19.45
CA ASN A 101 11.83 -27.74 20.60
C ASN A 101 10.94 -28.91 21.06
N SER A 102 11.26 -30.13 20.65
CA SER A 102 10.30 -31.24 20.69
C SER A 102 10.20 -31.99 22.03
N GLY A 103 11.14 -31.79 22.94
CA GLY A 103 11.24 -32.66 24.11
C GLY A 103 10.64 -32.13 25.41
N ARG A 104 10.33 -30.82 25.54
CA ARG A 104 9.97 -30.17 26.83
C ARG A 104 10.90 -30.65 27.97
N ILE A 105 12.20 -30.69 27.72
CA ILE A 105 13.21 -31.19 28.63
C ILE A 105 13.59 -30.04 29.56
N GLN A 106 13.46 -30.29 30.87
CA GLN A 106 14.04 -29.44 31.90
C GLN A 106 15.31 -30.10 32.46
N ASN A 107 16.44 -29.49 32.23
CA ASN A 107 17.70 -29.83 32.85
C ASN A 107 18.01 -28.91 34.05
N GLU A 108 19.12 -29.13 34.77
CA GLU A 108 19.48 -28.30 35.91
C GLU A 108 19.73 -26.83 35.51
N GLU A 109 20.25 -26.60 34.31
CA GLU A 109 20.49 -25.24 33.83
C GLU A 109 19.16 -24.50 33.55
N SER A 110 18.21 -25.13 32.83
CA SER A 110 16.90 -24.51 32.57
C SER A 110 16.08 -24.27 33.83
N LYS A 111 16.20 -25.14 34.85
CA LYS A 111 15.56 -24.96 36.16
C LYS A 111 16.19 -23.85 37.01
N ALA A 112 17.45 -23.53 36.75
CA ALA A 112 18.16 -22.45 37.44
C ALA A 112 17.83 -21.06 36.88
N LEU A 113 17.17 -20.99 35.73
CA LEU A 113 16.73 -19.74 35.11
C LEU A 113 15.38 -19.32 35.68
N GLU A 114 15.21 -18.00 35.91
CA GLU A 114 13.94 -17.42 36.35
C GLU A 114 13.27 -16.66 35.23
N PHE A 115 12.02 -17.02 34.91
CA PHE A 115 11.19 -16.24 33.97
C PHE A 115 10.59 -15.03 34.67
N LEU A 116 10.78 -13.87 34.10
CA LEU A 116 10.22 -12.58 34.53
C LEU A 116 9.17 -12.14 33.54
N PRO A 117 7.87 -12.32 33.80
CA PRO A 117 6.80 -11.98 32.86
C PRO A 117 6.63 -10.47 32.66
N ALA A 118 7.12 -9.66 33.61
CA ALA A 118 7.03 -8.19 33.58
C ALA A 118 8.34 -7.60 34.13
N CYS A 119 9.42 -7.73 33.40
CA CYS A 119 10.71 -7.18 33.74
C CYS A 119 10.77 -5.70 33.34
N PRO A 120 11.05 -4.76 34.28
CA PRO A 120 11.24 -3.36 33.91
C PRO A 120 12.39 -3.18 32.92
N LEU A 121 12.20 -2.35 31.90
CA LEU A 121 13.23 -2.08 30.88
C LEU A 121 14.55 -1.57 31.47
N LYS A 122 14.51 -0.85 32.58
CA LYS A 122 15.69 -0.39 33.35
C LYS A 122 16.60 -1.51 33.85
N LEU A 123 16.09 -2.71 34.05
CA LEU A 123 16.92 -3.86 34.43
C LEU A 123 17.68 -4.47 33.27
N LEU A 124 17.16 -4.30 32.07
CA LEU A 124 17.76 -4.76 30.81
C LEU A 124 18.72 -3.71 30.24
N PHE A 125 18.32 -2.45 30.31
CA PHE A 125 19.06 -1.31 29.78
C PHE A 125 19.40 -0.35 30.94
N PRO A 126 20.59 -0.42 31.52
CA PRO A 126 20.96 0.39 32.70
C PRO A 126 20.95 1.90 32.47
N THR A 127 21.02 2.36 31.23
CA THR A 127 20.93 3.78 30.90
C THR A 127 19.83 4.03 29.85
N PHE A 128 19.22 5.22 29.89
CA PHE A 128 18.25 5.66 28.90
C PHE A 128 18.83 5.67 27.49
N GLU A 129 20.10 6.06 27.34
CA GLU A 129 20.80 6.03 26.05
C GLU A 129 20.88 4.61 25.46
N GLN A 130 21.22 3.61 26.31
CA GLN A 130 21.23 2.21 25.85
C GLN A 130 19.84 1.75 25.41
N TYR A 131 18.81 2.07 26.18
CA TYR A 131 17.43 1.78 25.81
C TYR A 131 17.07 2.38 24.45
N CYS A 132 17.37 3.67 24.24
CA CYS A 132 17.06 4.34 22.98
C CYS A 132 17.77 3.66 21.79
N LYS A 133 19.07 3.38 21.92
CA LYS A 133 19.87 2.83 20.82
C LYS A 133 19.63 1.34 20.55
N GLU A 134 19.59 0.54 21.62
CA GLU A 134 19.63 -0.92 21.49
C GLU A 134 18.24 -1.57 21.44
N TYR A 135 17.23 -0.93 22.05
CA TYR A 135 15.87 -1.45 22.11
C TYR A 135 14.91 -0.72 21.17
N SER A 136 14.88 0.62 21.27
CA SER A 136 13.94 1.42 20.47
C SER A 136 14.47 1.79 19.09
N GLY A 137 15.78 1.58 18.82
CA GLY A 137 16.38 1.92 17.52
C GLY A 137 16.42 3.43 17.22
N LEU A 138 16.27 4.28 18.25
CA LEU A 138 16.27 5.72 18.11
C LEU A 138 17.69 6.26 17.92
N VAL A 139 17.80 7.32 17.13
CA VAL A 139 19.03 8.10 16.96
C VAL A 139 18.92 9.41 17.71
N GLN A 140 20.06 10.02 18.05
CA GLN A 140 20.08 11.32 18.70
C GLN A 140 20.42 12.41 17.68
N ASP A 141 19.62 13.48 17.64
CA ASP A 141 19.90 14.65 16.81
C ASP A 141 20.98 15.55 17.43
N ASP A 142 21.39 16.61 16.72
CA ASP A 142 22.38 17.57 17.17
C ASP A 142 21.97 18.38 18.42
N ALA A 143 20.68 18.47 18.70
CA ALA A 143 20.13 19.13 19.89
C ALA A 143 20.04 18.20 21.11
N GLY A 144 20.31 16.90 20.92
CA GLY A 144 20.27 15.89 21.97
C GLY A 144 18.89 15.25 22.16
N ALA A 145 17.94 15.48 21.25
CA ALA A 145 16.65 14.79 21.23
C ALA A 145 16.78 13.37 20.66
N TRP A 146 15.97 12.44 21.14
CA TRP A 146 15.90 11.06 20.65
C TRP A 146 14.71 10.86 19.75
N GLY A 147 14.92 10.30 18.55
CA GLY A 147 13.90 10.11 17.56
C GLY A 147 14.39 9.32 16.36
N TYR A 148 13.73 9.46 15.25
CA TYR A 148 14.13 8.89 13.97
C TYR A 148 13.85 9.88 12.84
N TYR A 149 14.58 9.71 11.74
CA TYR A 149 14.27 10.44 10.51
C TYR A 149 13.20 9.67 9.75
N THR A 150 12.18 10.38 9.29
CA THR A 150 11.09 9.81 8.51
C THR A 150 10.71 10.74 7.37
N ASN A 151 10.22 10.19 6.28
CA ASN A 151 9.64 10.97 5.20
C ASN A 151 8.18 11.32 5.51
N PRO A 152 7.82 12.57 5.84
CA PRO A 152 6.44 12.96 6.13
C PRO A 152 5.51 12.84 4.92
N ASN A 153 6.09 12.74 3.70
CA ASN A 153 5.35 12.56 2.46
C ASN A 153 5.28 11.10 2.01
N ALA A 154 5.73 10.15 2.84
CA ALA A 154 5.72 8.72 2.50
C ALA A 154 4.35 8.25 2.04
N LYS A 155 4.34 7.51 0.94
CA LYS A 155 3.15 6.93 0.33
C LYS A 155 3.34 5.45 -0.02
N TRP A 156 4.58 4.99 -0.20
CA TRP A 156 4.88 3.63 -0.61
C TRP A 156 6.22 3.15 -0.02
N ASP A 157 6.38 1.84 0.13
CA ASP A 157 7.62 1.16 0.52
C ASP A 157 8.20 0.30 -0.63
N TRP A 158 7.39 0.04 -1.66
CA TRP A 158 7.76 -0.69 -2.85
C TRP A 158 6.81 -0.35 -4.01
N TRP A 159 7.31 -0.34 -5.23
CA TRP A 159 6.50 -0.10 -6.43
C TRP A 159 6.98 -0.90 -7.64
N GLN A 160 6.08 -1.09 -8.63
CA GLN A 160 6.43 -1.61 -9.95
C GLN A 160 5.43 -1.13 -11.01
N ILE A 161 5.88 -1.07 -12.28
CA ILE A 161 4.99 -0.74 -13.40
C ILE A 161 3.97 -1.88 -13.57
N GLY A 162 2.69 -1.55 -13.70
CA GLY A 162 1.58 -2.51 -13.84
C GLY A 162 1.33 -3.33 -12.56
N GLY A 163 2.24 -4.21 -12.20
CA GLY A 163 2.15 -5.02 -11.00
C GLY A 163 0.83 -5.80 -10.89
N ARG A 164 0.06 -5.55 -9.85
CA ARG A 164 -1.28 -6.12 -9.63
C ARG A 164 -2.38 -5.45 -10.47
N PHE A 165 -2.04 -4.36 -11.14
CA PHE A 165 -2.96 -3.58 -11.99
C PHE A 165 -2.48 -3.55 -13.45
N PRO A 166 -2.22 -4.73 -14.08
CA PRO A 166 -1.69 -4.76 -15.42
C PRO A 166 -2.76 -4.40 -16.44
N GLY A 167 -2.34 -3.72 -17.51
CA GLY A 167 -3.19 -3.50 -18.68
C GLY A 167 -4.31 -2.50 -18.47
N HIS A 168 -4.07 -1.41 -17.77
CA HIS A 168 -5.05 -0.34 -17.57
C HIS A 168 -5.21 0.59 -18.79
N LEU A 169 -4.24 0.61 -19.70
CA LEU A 169 -4.26 1.49 -20.87
C LEU A 169 -4.46 0.66 -22.13
N LEU A 170 -5.27 1.14 -23.07
CA LEU A 170 -5.53 0.48 -24.33
C LEU A 170 -4.88 1.24 -25.47
N VAL A 171 -4.08 0.55 -26.29
CA VAL A 171 -3.41 1.11 -27.45
C VAL A 171 -3.65 0.25 -28.70
N LYS A 172 -3.26 0.74 -29.89
CA LYS A 172 -3.25 -0.08 -31.10
C LYS A 172 -2.28 -1.24 -30.98
N ALA A 173 -2.65 -2.40 -31.48
CA ALA A 173 -1.87 -3.64 -31.37
C ALA A 173 -0.46 -3.55 -31.97
N ASP A 174 -0.28 -2.72 -33.00
CA ASP A 174 0.98 -2.50 -33.74
C ASP A 174 1.87 -1.41 -33.10
N LEU A 175 1.40 -0.67 -32.07
CA LEU A 175 2.21 0.33 -31.40
C LEU A 175 3.42 -0.33 -30.74
N GLN A 176 4.63 0.22 -30.98
CA GLN A 176 5.89 -0.27 -30.39
C GLN A 176 6.30 0.54 -29.16
N ASP A 177 6.08 1.87 -29.18
CA ASP A 177 6.45 2.78 -28.09
C ASP A 177 5.46 2.70 -26.93
N CYS A 178 5.43 1.55 -26.25
CA CYS A 178 4.58 1.31 -25.07
C CYS A 178 5.23 0.23 -24.19
N ILE A 179 4.86 0.19 -22.93
CA ILE A 179 5.40 -0.77 -21.97
C ILE A 179 4.28 -1.69 -21.50
N GLN A 180 4.56 -2.97 -21.56
CA GLN A 180 3.75 -4.03 -21.00
C GLN A 180 4.66 -4.85 -20.10
N THR A 181 4.48 -4.75 -18.78
CA THR A 181 5.23 -5.48 -17.77
C THR A 181 4.32 -6.53 -17.16
N GLY A 182 4.89 -7.69 -16.81
CA GLY A 182 4.17 -8.69 -16.06
C GLY A 182 3.25 -9.61 -16.85
N GLU A 183 2.41 -10.34 -16.11
CA GLU A 183 1.46 -11.28 -16.66
C GLU A 183 0.37 -10.54 -17.43
N ALA A 184 -0.03 -11.08 -18.57
CA ALA A 184 -1.07 -10.47 -19.38
C ALA A 184 -2.35 -10.29 -18.55
N CYS A 185 -2.95 -9.10 -18.65
CA CYS A 185 -4.28 -8.84 -18.11
C CYS A 185 -5.23 -9.97 -18.55
N GLU A 186 -6.02 -10.52 -17.63
CA GLU A 186 -7.06 -11.51 -17.95
C GLU A 186 -8.12 -10.94 -18.92
N CYS A 187 -8.14 -9.62 -19.10
CA CYS A 187 -9.03 -8.92 -20.01
C CYS A 187 -8.60 -9.14 -21.46
N VAL A 188 -9.52 -9.60 -22.29
CA VAL A 188 -9.30 -9.74 -23.74
C VAL A 188 -9.47 -8.37 -24.39
N ALA A 189 -8.39 -7.85 -24.98
CA ALA A 189 -8.46 -6.62 -25.74
C ALA A 189 -9.31 -6.83 -27.02
N PRO A 190 -10.03 -5.80 -27.50
CA PRO A 190 -10.73 -5.87 -28.78
C PRO A 190 -9.77 -6.12 -29.94
N ASP A 191 -10.28 -6.66 -31.04
CA ASP A 191 -9.49 -6.91 -32.24
C ASP A 191 -8.78 -5.63 -32.72
N GLY A 192 -7.47 -5.72 -32.96
CA GLY A 192 -6.63 -4.61 -33.38
C GLY A 192 -6.11 -3.70 -32.24
N TYR A 193 -6.32 -4.08 -30.98
CA TYR A 193 -5.84 -3.37 -29.79
C TYR A 193 -5.05 -4.31 -28.87
N LYS A 194 -4.30 -3.73 -27.94
CA LYS A 194 -3.65 -4.41 -26.82
C LYS A 194 -3.70 -3.55 -25.56
N PHE A 195 -3.73 -4.20 -24.41
CA PHE A 195 -3.57 -3.55 -23.12
C PHE A 195 -2.08 -3.38 -22.80
N VAL A 196 -1.74 -2.24 -22.18
CA VAL A 196 -0.37 -1.89 -21.76
C VAL A 196 -0.40 -1.16 -20.42
N ASP A 197 0.78 -1.02 -19.81
CA ASP A 197 0.94 -0.40 -18.49
C ASP A 197 1.51 1.02 -18.60
N ALA A 198 2.16 1.36 -19.72
CA ALA A 198 2.58 2.72 -20.01
C ALA A 198 2.56 3.00 -21.53
N ALA A 199 2.13 4.21 -21.90
CA ALA A 199 2.11 4.71 -23.27
C ALA A 199 2.04 6.24 -23.29
N ARG A 200 2.36 6.86 -24.43
CA ARG A 200 2.12 8.29 -24.63
C ARG A 200 0.62 8.59 -24.63
N LYS A 201 0.23 9.70 -24.01
CA LYS A 201 -1.19 10.09 -23.92
C LYS A 201 -1.90 10.05 -25.29
N LYS A 202 -1.26 10.56 -26.34
CA LYS A 202 -1.82 10.59 -27.72
C LYS A 202 -2.03 9.21 -28.36
N ASP A 203 -1.30 8.19 -27.90
CA ASP A 203 -1.35 6.84 -28.44
C ASP A 203 -2.38 5.95 -27.71
N ILE A 204 -2.91 6.42 -26.59
CA ILE A 204 -3.94 5.73 -25.81
C ILE A 204 -5.30 5.93 -26.48
N CYS A 205 -6.03 4.84 -26.67
CA CYS A 205 -7.31 4.82 -27.38
C CYS A 205 -8.48 5.16 -26.43
N TRP A 206 -8.51 6.37 -25.89
CA TRP A 206 -9.45 6.85 -24.88
C TRP A 206 -10.91 6.62 -25.23
N ASP A 207 -11.30 6.90 -26.49
CA ASP A 207 -12.70 6.70 -26.94
C ASP A 207 -13.13 5.24 -26.85
N VAL A 208 -12.23 4.31 -27.20
CA VAL A 208 -12.50 2.87 -27.13
C VAL A 208 -12.55 2.41 -25.67
N MET A 209 -11.64 2.91 -24.81
CA MET A 209 -11.67 2.64 -23.37
C MET A 209 -12.99 3.14 -22.75
N LYS A 210 -13.42 4.36 -23.11
CA LYS A 210 -14.70 4.93 -22.67
C LYS A 210 -15.88 4.06 -23.09
N GLU A 211 -15.88 3.57 -24.34
CA GLU A 211 -16.95 2.68 -24.82
C GLU A 211 -17.00 1.37 -24.02
N ILE A 212 -15.84 0.75 -23.77
CA ILE A 212 -15.72 -0.48 -22.97
C ILE A 212 -16.21 -0.25 -21.54
N GLY A 213 -15.73 0.81 -20.89
CA GLY A 213 -16.12 1.14 -19.52
C GLY A 213 -17.61 1.48 -19.38
N THR A 214 -18.17 2.21 -20.36
CA THR A 214 -19.60 2.51 -20.41
C THR A 214 -20.44 1.23 -20.48
N LYS A 215 -20.07 0.30 -21.38
CA LYS A 215 -20.76 -1.00 -21.51
C LYS A 215 -20.65 -1.82 -20.21
N ALA A 216 -19.48 -1.80 -19.56
CA ALA A 216 -19.31 -2.51 -18.28
C ALA A 216 -20.24 -1.96 -17.17
N VAL A 217 -20.40 -0.64 -17.09
CA VAL A 217 -21.32 0.00 -16.15
C VAL A 217 -22.78 -0.31 -16.49
N GLU A 218 -23.17 -0.33 -17.77
CA GLU A 218 -24.51 -0.73 -18.20
C GLU A 218 -24.83 -2.18 -17.82
N GLN A 219 -23.89 -3.10 -18.06
CA GLN A 219 -24.03 -4.50 -17.67
C GLN A 219 -24.13 -4.65 -16.13
N SER A 220 -23.33 -3.90 -15.39
CA SER A 220 -23.38 -3.89 -13.93
C SER A 220 -24.75 -3.42 -13.42
N TYR A 221 -25.32 -2.38 -14.03
CA TYR A 221 -26.68 -1.93 -13.71
C TYR A 221 -27.73 -3.04 -13.93
N GLU A 222 -27.69 -3.71 -15.09
CA GLU A 222 -28.61 -4.81 -15.39
C GLU A 222 -28.48 -5.95 -14.37
N GLN A 223 -27.25 -6.30 -13.99
CA GLN A 223 -26.99 -7.30 -12.95
C GLN A 223 -27.55 -6.86 -11.58
N CYS A 224 -27.36 -5.59 -11.19
CA CYS A 224 -27.92 -5.04 -9.97
C CYS A 224 -29.45 -5.10 -9.94
N VAL A 225 -30.11 -4.71 -11.02
CA VAL A 225 -31.57 -4.77 -11.15
C VAL A 225 -32.07 -6.21 -11.02
N ALA A 226 -31.44 -7.16 -11.71
CA ALA A 226 -31.78 -8.58 -11.64
C ALA A 226 -31.56 -9.17 -10.24
N ALA A 227 -30.44 -8.86 -9.60
CA ALA A 227 -30.11 -9.31 -8.26
C ALA A 227 -31.08 -8.75 -7.21
N PHE A 228 -31.43 -7.46 -7.32
CA PHE A 228 -32.41 -6.83 -6.43
C PHE A 228 -33.81 -7.49 -6.58
N ALA A 229 -34.19 -7.77 -7.81
CA ALA A 229 -35.50 -8.43 -8.08
C ALA A 229 -35.55 -9.89 -7.60
N SER A 230 -34.46 -10.65 -7.72
CA SER A 230 -34.37 -12.04 -7.27
C SER A 230 -34.10 -12.19 -5.77
N GLY A 231 -33.52 -11.19 -5.14
CA GLY A 231 -33.03 -11.23 -3.75
C GLY A 231 -31.68 -11.95 -3.57
N ASP A 232 -30.99 -12.33 -4.66
CA ASP A 232 -29.66 -12.97 -4.60
C ASP A 232 -28.58 -11.96 -4.93
N VAL A 233 -27.76 -11.62 -3.94
CA VAL A 233 -26.68 -10.61 -4.02
C VAL A 233 -25.28 -11.20 -3.84
N LYS A 234 -25.13 -12.53 -3.93
CA LYS A 234 -23.86 -13.23 -3.66
C LYS A 234 -22.73 -12.82 -4.60
N ASP A 235 -23.07 -12.48 -5.84
CA ASP A 235 -22.09 -12.10 -6.88
C ASP A 235 -21.50 -10.71 -6.65
N PHE A 236 -22.05 -9.92 -5.69
CA PHE A 236 -21.56 -8.58 -5.36
C PHE A 236 -20.56 -8.55 -4.20
N GLY A 237 -20.04 -9.71 -3.80
CA GLY A 237 -19.01 -9.85 -2.78
C GLY A 237 -19.54 -10.18 -1.39
N PHE A 238 -18.63 -10.51 -0.49
CA PHE A 238 -18.93 -11.04 0.85
C PHE A 238 -19.77 -10.09 1.72
N PHE A 239 -19.60 -8.79 1.54
CA PHE A 239 -20.29 -7.77 2.33
C PHE A 239 -21.55 -7.22 1.66
N ALA A 240 -21.92 -7.73 0.50
CA ALA A 240 -23.13 -7.30 -0.17
C ALA A 240 -24.38 -7.76 0.58
N THR A 241 -25.29 -6.85 0.87
CA THR A 241 -26.55 -7.11 1.57
C THR A 241 -27.73 -6.47 0.85
N LEU A 242 -28.85 -7.19 0.78
CA LEU A 242 -30.11 -6.65 0.28
C LEU A 242 -30.77 -5.79 1.37
N THR A 243 -31.20 -4.58 1.01
CA THR A 243 -31.94 -3.66 1.88
C THR A 243 -33.25 -3.24 1.23
N GLU A 244 -34.13 -2.55 1.96
CA GLU A 244 -35.36 -1.98 1.38
C GLU A 244 -35.08 -0.92 0.31
N ASP A 245 -33.91 -0.26 0.41
CA ASP A 245 -33.48 0.85 -0.44
C ASP A 245 -32.57 0.42 -1.60
N GLY A 246 -32.19 -0.86 -1.69
CA GLY A 246 -31.30 -1.34 -2.76
C GLY A 246 -30.33 -2.42 -2.30
N ILE A 247 -29.17 -2.46 -2.93
CA ILE A 247 -28.05 -3.35 -2.60
C ILE A 247 -26.95 -2.51 -1.96
N ARG A 248 -26.56 -2.85 -0.73
CA ARG A 248 -25.50 -2.19 0.01
C ARG A 248 -24.24 -3.06 0.01
N GLY A 249 -23.09 -2.45 -0.27
CA GLY A 249 -21.76 -3.02 -0.09
C GLY A 249 -21.08 -2.56 1.19
N TRP A 250 -19.74 -2.62 1.20
CA TRP A 250 -18.94 -2.10 2.30
C TRP A 250 -18.98 -0.56 2.31
N GLY A 251 -19.85 -0.01 3.21
CA GLY A 251 -19.93 1.43 3.44
C GLY A 251 -20.78 2.23 2.44
N GLU A 252 -21.08 1.72 1.25
CA GLU A 252 -21.81 2.45 0.21
C GLU A 252 -22.91 1.62 -0.47
N MET A 253 -23.77 2.29 -1.23
CA MET A 253 -24.81 1.65 -2.03
C MET A 253 -24.24 1.21 -3.38
N ILE A 254 -24.25 -0.11 -3.63
CA ILE A 254 -23.96 -0.70 -4.95
C ILE A 254 -25.07 -0.34 -5.94
N TYR A 255 -26.33 -0.45 -5.52
CA TYR A 255 -27.52 -0.14 -6.31
C TYR A 255 -28.56 0.54 -5.43
N ILE A 256 -29.19 1.60 -5.94
CA ILE A 256 -30.29 2.31 -5.28
C ILE A 256 -31.61 1.90 -5.96
N LYS A 257 -32.57 1.45 -5.18
CA LYS A 257 -33.87 1.02 -5.68
C LYS A 257 -34.56 2.12 -6.48
N GLY A 258 -34.86 1.80 -7.74
CA GLY A 258 -35.58 2.69 -8.63
C GLY A 258 -34.73 3.78 -9.28
N GLU A 259 -33.41 3.80 -9.07
CA GLU A 259 -32.53 4.64 -9.88
C GLU A 259 -32.61 4.23 -11.35
N THR A 260 -32.54 5.21 -12.24
CA THR A 260 -32.47 4.96 -13.68
C THR A 260 -31.05 4.57 -14.10
N LEU A 261 -30.88 4.00 -15.29
CA LEU A 261 -29.55 3.73 -15.86
C LEU A 261 -28.69 5.02 -15.92
N ASP A 262 -29.31 6.17 -16.30
CA ASP A 262 -28.59 7.43 -16.37
C ASP A 262 -28.14 7.93 -14.99
N ASP A 263 -29.00 7.78 -13.96
CA ASP A 263 -28.64 8.11 -12.57
C ASP A 263 -27.49 7.21 -12.08
N TYR A 264 -27.56 5.91 -12.39
CA TYR A 264 -26.52 4.94 -12.03
C TYR A 264 -25.20 5.28 -12.72
N LYS A 265 -25.23 5.55 -14.03
CA LYS A 265 -24.03 5.98 -14.80
C LYS A 265 -23.43 7.27 -14.22
N ALA A 266 -24.27 8.27 -13.94
CA ALA A 266 -23.81 9.52 -13.33
C ALA A 266 -23.17 9.31 -11.94
N ARG A 267 -23.77 8.44 -11.12
CA ARG A 267 -23.22 8.08 -9.80
C ARG A 267 -21.91 7.32 -9.90
N LYS A 268 -21.77 6.47 -10.93
CA LYS A 268 -20.52 5.75 -11.24
C LYS A 268 -19.52 6.60 -12.03
N GLY A 269 -19.74 7.91 -12.17
CA GLY A 269 -18.84 8.85 -12.83
C GLY A 269 -18.74 8.66 -14.35
N VAL A 270 -19.66 7.90 -14.97
CA VAL A 270 -19.75 7.77 -16.42
C VAL A 270 -20.69 8.82 -16.97
N THR A 271 -20.12 9.93 -17.43
CA THR A 271 -20.86 11.05 -18.01
C THR A 271 -20.36 11.34 -19.44
N ASP A 272 -21.15 12.07 -20.21
CA ASP A 272 -20.72 12.47 -21.57
C ASP A 272 -19.47 13.38 -21.56
N SER A 273 -19.25 14.10 -20.45
CA SER A 273 -18.10 14.99 -20.28
C SER A 273 -16.81 14.26 -19.90
N ASN A 274 -16.86 13.02 -19.39
CA ASN A 274 -15.67 12.29 -19.03
C ASN A 274 -15.03 11.69 -20.30
N GLN A 275 -13.87 12.22 -20.70
CA GLN A 275 -13.13 11.76 -21.86
C GLN A 275 -12.22 10.56 -21.54
N TYR A 276 -11.68 10.52 -20.30
CA TYR A 276 -10.68 9.55 -19.87
C TYR A 276 -11.27 8.63 -18.81
N LEU A 277 -11.12 7.33 -18.97
CA LEU A 277 -11.49 6.33 -17.96
C LEU A 277 -10.22 5.81 -17.30
N VAL A 278 -9.65 6.64 -16.44
CA VAL A 278 -8.58 6.27 -15.52
C VAL A 278 -9.22 6.09 -14.15
N GLY A 279 -9.05 4.89 -13.56
CA GLY A 279 -9.69 4.51 -12.31
C GLY A 279 -8.71 4.36 -11.14
N ASP A 280 -7.57 5.05 -11.21
CA ASP A 280 -6.50 4.89 -10.24
C ASP A 280 -6.81 5.54 -8.89
N TYR A 281 -6.18 5.02 -7.85
CA TYR A 281 -6.33 5.52 -6.49
C TYR A 281 -5.65 6.88 -6.31
N ALA A 282 -4.52 7.09 -6.97
CA ALA A 282 -3.76 8.33 -6.92
C ALA A 282 -3.21 8.69 -8.30
N TYR A 283 -2.74 9.91 -8.45
CA TYR A 283 -1.93 10.34 -9.58
C TYR A 283 -0.77 11.21 -9.13
N ILE A 284 0.29 11.23 -9.95
CA ILE A 284 1.38 12.20 -9.85
C ILE A 284 1.38 13.02 -11.13
N ASP A 285 1.26 14.33 -10.97
CA ASP A 285 1.19 15.24 -12.08
C ASP A 285 2.57 15.52 -12.71
N ARG A 286 2.60 16.37 -13.72
CA ARG A 286 3.80 16.78 -14.45
C ARG A 286 4.84 17.52 -13.61
N ASN A 287 4.42 18.11 -12.49
CA ASN A 287 5.30 18.82 -11.56
C ASN A 287 5.87 17.89 -10.48
N GLY A 288 5.39 16.66 -10.41
CA GLY A 288 5.73 15.69 -9.38
C GLY A 288 4.85 15.79 -8.13
N ASP A 289 3.70 16.48 -8.21
CA ASP A 289 2.78 16.62 -7.09
C ASP A 289 1.85 15.40 -7.00
N TRP A 290 1.77 14.83 -5.80
CA TRP A 290 0.91 13.69 -5.48
C TRP A 290 -0.51 14.13 -5.13
N SER A 291 -1.50 13.46 -5.73
CA SER A 291 -2.91 13.58 -5.36
C SER A 291 -3.55 12.20 -5.22
N GLY A 292 -4.24 11.95 -4.12
CA GLY A 292 -4.95 10.70 -3.86
C GLY A 292 -6.46 10.87 -3.73
N SER A 293 -7.21 9.81 -3.96
CA SER A 293 -8.66 9.76 -3.70
C SER A 293 -8.96 9.80 -2.20
N GLY A 294 -8.01 9.40 -1.36
CA GLY A 294 -8.05 9.40 0.09
C GLY A 294 -6.66 9.20 0.67
N ASP A 295 -6.58 8.91 1.96
CA ASP A 295 -5.36 8.58 2.66
C ASP A 295 -5.28 7.05 2.82
N MET A 296 -4.42 6.40 2.02
CA MET A 296 -4.20 4.96 2.09
C MET A 296 -3.45 4.61 3.38
N GLY A 297 -4.01 3.70 4.13
CA GLY A 297 -3.40 3.14 5.32
C GLY A 297 -3.09 1.66 5.16
N TRP A 298 -2.58 1.08 6.22
CA TRP A 298 -2.24 -0.34 6.29
C TRP A 298 -3.48 -1.21 6.03
N PHE A 299 -3.27 -2.38 5.41
CA PHE A 299 -4.30 -3.37 5.08
C PHE A 299 -5.36 -2.90 4.07
N GLY A 300 -5.07 -1.91 3.21
CA GLY A 300 -6.01 -1.40 2.22
C GLY A 300 -7.17 -0.61 2.81
N ILE A 301 -7.02 -0.12 4.03
CA ILE A 301 -8.01 0.73 4.66
C ILE A 301 -7.68 2.17 4.30
N SER A 302 -8.51 2.77 3.47
CA SER A 302 -8.43 4.20 3.15
C SER A 302 -9.29 5.03 4.11
N SER A 303 -8.87 6.26 4.35
CA SER A 303 -9.62 7.24 5.13
C SER A 303 -9.68 8.57 4.38
N ASN A 304 -10.58 9.46 4.82
CA ASN A 304 -10.80 10.76 4.18
C ASN A 304 -11.11 10.68 2.68
N ASP A 305 -11.73 9.58 2.23
CA ASP A 305 -12.01 9.34 0.83
C ASP A 305 -12.89 10.42 0.24
N LYS A 306 -12.46 10.94 -0.91
CA LYS A 306 -13.24 11.86 -1.71
C LYS A 306 -14.47 11.13 -2.29
N PRO A 307 -15.62 11.81 -2.46
CA PRO A 307 -16.74 11.23 -3.20
C PRO A 307 -16.29 10.79 -4.60
N GLU A 308 -16.71 9.60 -5.05
CA GLU A 308 -16.30 8.99 -6.33
C GLU A 308 -16.39 9.96 -7.51
N ARG A 309 -17.47 10.74 -7.55
CA ARG A 309 -17.66 11.75 -8.61
C ARG A 309 -16.60 12.86 -8.55
N THR A 310 -16.32 13.38 -7.36
CA THR A 310 -15.31 14.43 -7.16
C THR A 310 -13.94 13.95 -7.62
N TRP A 311 -13.58 12.73 -7.22
CA TRP A 311 -12.31 12.12 -7.61
C TRP A 311 -12.20 11.94 -9.12
N LYS A 312 -13.26 11.46 -9.79
CA LYS A 312 -13.28 11.33 -11.24
C LYS A 312 -13.19 12.67 -11.97
N ASP A 313 -13.84 13.71 -11.46
CA ASP A 313 -13.73 15.05 -12.02
C ASP A 313 -12.29 15.61 -11.85
N GLU A 314 -11.59 15.30 -10.75
CA GLU A 314 -10.18 15.65 -10.55
C GLU A 314 -9.26 14.89 -11.50
N LEU A 315 -9.48 13.57 -11.70
CA LEU A 315 -8.73 12.77 -12.67
C LEU A 315 -8.91 13.30 -14.10
N GLN A 316 -10.12 13.75 -14.47
CA GLN A 316 -10.36 14.39 -15.78
C GLN A 316 -9.54 15.67 -15.91
N ALA A 317 -9.57 16.55 -14.92
CA ALA A 317 -8.82 17.81 -14.92
C ALA A 317 -7.30 17.54 -15.02
N PHE A 318 -6.81 16.57 -14.25
CA PHE A 318 -5.42 16.13 -14.34
C PHE A 318 -5.06 15.66 -15.76
N MET A 319 -5.87 14.76 -16.33
CA MET A 319 -5.62 14.24 -17.68
C MET A 319 -5.70 15.31 -18.77
N ASP A 320 -6.53 16.35 -18.60
CA ASP A 320 -6.59 17.48 -19.53
C ASP A 320 -5.27 18.29 -19.54
N GLU A 321 -4.55 18.35 -18.41
CA GLU A 321 -3.27 19.05 -18.26
C GLU A 321 -2.07 18.27 -18.79
N VAL A 322 -2.15 16.92 -18.89
CA VAL A 322 -1.08 16.08 -19.45
C VAL A 322 -0.90 16.38 -20.93
N GLU A 323 0.33 16.60 -21.38
CA GLU A 323 0.62 16.84 -22.80
C GLU A 323 0.54 15.54 -23.62
N ASP A 324 0.22 15.68 -24.91
CA ASP A 324 0.02 14.54 -25.82
C ASP A 324 1.27 13.63 -25.95
N ASP A 325 2.46 14.21 -25.84
CA ASP A 325 3.73 13.51 -25.93
C ASP A 325 4.25 12.95 -24.59
N ASP A 326 3.62 13.31 -23.47
CA ASP A 326 3.98 12.75 -22.17
C ASP A 326 3.53 11.29 -22.07
N PHE A 327 4.35 10.49 -21.37
CA PHE A 327 3.96 9.13 -21.00
C PHE A 327 3.04 9.14 -19.79
N ILE A 328 2.07 8.26 -19.84
CA ILE A 328 1.25 7.87 -18.70
C ILE A 328 1.66 6.47 -18.34
N ALA A 329 2.08 6.27 -17.10
CA ALA A 329 2.41 4.96 -16.55
C ALA A 329 1.49 4.63 -15.37
N ILE A 330 0.97 3.41 -15.35
CA ILE A 330 0.22 2.87 -14.23
C ILE A 330 1.19 2.08 -13.36
N VAL A 331 1.28 2.48 -12.10
CA VAL A 331 2.22 1.93 -11.13
C VAL A 331 1.45 1.27 -9.99
N ASP A 332 1.85 0.06 -9.63
CA ASP A 332 1.39 -0.62 -8.42
C ASP A 332 2.28 -0.18 -7.27
N CYS A 333 1.73 0.56 -6.34
CA CYS A 333 2.39 0.97 -5.10
C CYS A 333 1.92 0.11 -3.94
N HIS A 334 2.86 -0.25 -3.06
CA HIS A 334 2.65 -1.02 -1.84
C HIS A 334 2.94 -0.16 -0.61
N ILE A 335 2.19 -0.39 0.51
CA ILE A 335 2.39 0.22 1.83
C ILE A 335 2.02 -0.74 2.97
#